data_4cf0c114a3ea8ad2dd309140fe9b883c
#
_entry.id   4cf0c114a3ea8ad2dd309140fe9b883c
#
_cell.length_a   1.000
_cell.length_b   1.000
_cell.length_c   1.000
_cell.angle_alpha   90.00
_cell.angle_beta   90.00
_cell.angle_gamma   90.00
#
_symmetry.space_group_name_H-M   'P 1'
#
loop_
_entity.id
_entity.type
_entity.pdbx_description
1 polymer ?
#
loop_
_entity_poly.entity_id
_entity_poly.type
_entity_poly.pdbx_seq_one_letter_code
_entity_poly.pdbx_strand_id
1 'polypeptide(L)'
;FLEQTKEGTPAPTTRAMSLVYDPLSTAFEQAYSGIASTDEALSGANQQLEEQIESISRADPFPLAEGYRTITIEFETTNATSYDVFVDGALHTEIRVGLGSNGLLLGYDSCTDGVNELLQLGQQRIAFASTKTIQCALTGMVPEQDHLIEVFGDEVLIFSTTQRTSVADERPEAGDTSPVLFALGAIVLSLIALLSFAKWNDTKLGRTKSKLAHFYVAPALLALAILTFYPVLYGFWLAFTDANQTQLGDQSFIGLDNFVEVFSAEGFLRVTLFTLVWTVVNVSAHIGIGLFLANMLHRSRIHGKVAYRTLLLLPWAVPSYISVLVWRGMFQPDGFVNDLLGTNIDFLSDPTGAQIIVILVNIWLGVPFMMMSISGALQSIPKDMYEAAELDGVVGWAAFRHLTLPNLRSALIPLTLLGFIWTFNMFNVIYLMTDGGPNLYFGQPGQTDILITYVYDVAFREGAYGVAAAWSVIIFLMLFAFSWRYMKQTNATEAVA
;
A
#
# COMPACT_ATOMS: atom_id res chain seq x y z
N PHE A 1 -0.47 -7.12 27.46
CA PHE A 1 -0.38 -7.49 26.04
C PHE A 1 -0.08 -8.99 25.84
N LEU A 2 0.98 -9.53 26.46
CA LEU A 2 1.35 -10.94 26.38
C LEU A 2 0.34 -11.88 27.09
N GLU A 3 -0.37 -11.44 28.12
CA GLU A 3 -1.45 -12.21 28.75
C GLU A 3 -2.75 -12.18 27.92
N GLN A 4 -3.09 -11.05 27.33
CA GLN A 4 -4.25 -10.94 26.44
C GLN A 4 -4.13 -11.78 25.17
N THR A 5 -2.90 -11.96 24.64
CA THR A 5 -2.69 -12.87 23.50
C THR A 5 -2.90 -14.34 23.87
N LYS A 6 -2.80 -14.71 25.16
CA LYS A 6 -3.11 -16.08 25.64
C LYS A 6 -4.61 -16.37 25.72
N GLU A 7 -5.44 -15.36 25.84
CA GLU A 7 -6.90 -15.47 25.91
C GLU A 7 -7.60 -15.42 24.56
N GLY A 8 -6.84 -15.38 23.46
CA GLY A 8 -7.39 -15.48 22.11
C GLY A 8 -8.15 -14.24 21.62
N THR A 9 -7.98 -13.09 22.28
CA THR A 9 -8.46 -11.81 21.78
C THR A 9 -7.68 -11.43 20.51
N PRO A 10 -8.34 -11.10 19.38
CA PRO A 10 -7.65 -10.71 18.16
C PRO A 10 -6.71 -9.55 18.43
N ALA A 11 -5.50 -9.63 17.90
CA ALA A 11 -4.54 -8.54 17.99
C ALA A 11 -5.21 -7.26 17.46
N PRO A 12 -5.09 -6.14 18.17
CA PRO A 12 -5.65 -4.88 17.71
C PRO A 12 -5.06 -4.56 16.34
N THR A 13 -5.91 -4.10 15.45
CA THR A 13 -5.52 -3.66 14.11
C THR A 13 -4.47 -2.55 14.14
N THR A 14 -3.92 -2.18 12.98
CA THR A 14 -2.80 -1.23 12.79
C THR A 14 -2.84 0.05 13.64
N ARG A 15 -4.01 0.50 14.08
CA ARG A 15 -4.15 1.64 15.01
C ARG A 15 -3.62 1.35 16.42
N ALA A 16 -3.80 0.14 16.92
CA ALA A 16 -3.22 -0.23 18.21
C ALA A 16 -1.70 -0.42 18.14
N MET A 17 -1.16 -0.73 16.97
CA MET A 17 0.30 -0.74 16.78
C MET A 17 0.89 0.68 16.90
N SER A 18 0.23 1.73 16.40
CA SER A 18 0.70 3.11 16.59
C SER A 18 0.64 3.54 18.07
N LEU A 19 -0.39 3.09 18.80
CA LEU A 19 -0.51 3.35 20.24
C LEU A 19 0.57 2.66 21.07
N VAL A 20 1.05 1.51 20.63
CA VAL A 20 2.17 0.79 21.26
C VAL A 20 3.52 1.42 20.87
N TYR A 21 3.61 1.95 19.64
CA TYR A 21 4.86 2.42 19.10
C TYR A 21 5.35 3.72 19.78
N ASP A 22 4.46 4.66 20.03
CA ASP A 22 4.82 5.96 20.62
C ASP A 22 5.34 5.85 22.07
N PRO A 23 4.67 5.13 23.01
CA PRO A 23 5.20 4.93 24.35
C PRO A 23 6.51 4.14 24.38
N LEU A 24 6.65 3.12 23.53
CA LEU A 24 7.89 2.33 23.45
C LEU A 24 9.04 3.13 22.82
N SER A 25 8.76 3.94 21.80
CA SER A 25 9.75 4.85 21.21
C SER A 25 10.25 5.86 22.23
N THR A 26 9.34 6.48 22.97
CA THR A 26 9.67 7.43 24.04
C THR A 26 10.49 6.77 25.16
N ALA A 27 10.12 5.55 25.56
CA ALA A 27 10.89 4.81 26.57
C ALA A 27 12.30 4.46 26.09
N PHE A 28 12.42 4.08 24.83
CA PHE A 28 13.73 3.81 24.22
C PHE A 28 14.61 5.07 24.18
N GLU A 29 14.05 6.20 23.77
CA GLU A 29 14.78 7.48 23.77
C GLU A 29 15.20 7.92 25.17
N GLN A 30 14.33 7.78 26.18
CA GLN A 30 14.65 8.11 27.58
C GLN A 30 15.76 7.23 28.13
N ALA A 31 15.72 5.94 27.87
CA ALA A 31 16.74 4.99 28.30
C ALA A 31 18.08 5.24 27.56
N TYR A 32 18.03 5.48 26.24
CA TYR A 32 19.20 5.72 25.42
C TYR A 32 19.90 7.04 25.74
N SER A 33 19.15 8.09 26.02
CA SER A 33 19.68 9.39 26.41
C SER A 33 20.10 9.47 27.89
N GLY A 34 19.88 8.42 28.68
CA GLY A 34 20.20 8.37 30.10
C GLY A 34 19.33 9.27 30.98
N ILE A 35 18.17 9.69 30.48
CA ILE A 35 17.18 10.50 31.22
C ILE A 35 16.49 9.64 32.29
N ALA A 36 16.24 8.37 31.98
CA ALA A 36 15.67 7.38 32.89
C ALA A 36 16.43 6.05 32.80
N SER A 37 16.39 5.26 33.84
CA SER A 37 16.85 3.86 33.77
C SER A 37 15.92 3.05 32.85
N THR A 38 16.42 1.96 32.29
CA THR A 38 15.62 1.08 31.40
C THR A 38 14.32 0.62 32.07
N ASP A 39 14.36 0.30 33.36
CA ASP A 39 13.20 -0.15 34.13
C ASP A 39 12.18 0.98 34.36
N GLU A 40 12.67 2.21 34.65
CA GLU A 40 11.79 3.38 34.79
C GLU A 40 11.14 3.77 33.47
N ALA A 41 11.89 3.78 32.39
CA ALA A 41 11.39 4.11 31.05
C ALA A 41 10.33 3.08 30.58
N LEU A 42 10.57 1.78 30.79
CA LEU A 42 9.61 0.71 30.46
C LEU A 42 8.38 0.76 31.36
N SER A 43 8.54 1.08 32.65
CA SER A 43 7.42 1.26 33.58
C SER A 43 6.54 2.44 33.17
N GLY A 44 7.14 3.56 32.77
CA GLY A 44 6.42 4.73 32.25
C GLY A 44 5.68 4.44 30.94
N ALA A 45 6.31 3.70 30.03
CA ALA A 45 5.66 3.26 28.79
C ALA A 45 4.48 2.32 29.06
N ASN A 46 4.64 1.39 30.02
CA ASN A 46 3.57 0.46 30.41
C ASN A 46 2.38 1.20 31.02
N GLN A 47 2.64 2.19 31.87
CA GLN A 47 1.58 3.03 32.43
C GLN A 47 0.83 3.81 31.35
N GLN A 48 1.55 4.43 30.40
CA GLN A 48 0.93 5.13 29.27
C GLN A 48 0.13 4.17 28.39
N LEU A 49 0.64 2.98 28.17
CA LEU A 49 -0.08 1.93 27.43
C LEU A 49 -1.36 1.50 28.14
N GLU A 50 -1.30 1.30 29.47
CA GLU A 50 -2.48 0.94 30.28
C GLU A 50 -3.54 2.06 30.24
N GLU A 51 -3.14 3.32 30.38
CA GLU A 51 -4.04 4.47 30.27
C GLU A 51 -4.66 4.58 28.87
N GLN A 52 -3.88 4.34 27.82
CA GLN A 52 -4.35 4.34 26.43
C GLN A 52 -5.27 3.14 26.15
N ILE A 53 -4.93 1.94 26.63
CA ILE A 53 -5.77 0.73 26.51
C ILE A 53 -7.09 0.93 27.28
N GLU A 54 -7.05 1.54 28.46
CA GLU A 54 -8.26 1.85 29.21
C GLU A 54 -9.16 2.86 28.46
N SER A 55 -8.57 3.86 27.81
CA SER A 55 -9.29 4.80 26.97
C SER A 55 -9.90 4.12 25.72
N ILE A 56 -9.17 3.15 25.13
CA ILE A 56 -9.65 2.37 23.97
C ILE A 56 -10.69 1.34 24.39
N SER A 57 -10.57 0.72 25.58
CA SER A 57 -11.57 -0.24 26.05
C SER A 57 -12.91 0.41 26.36
N ARG A 58 -12.94 1.74 26.57
CA ARG A 58 -14.16 2.53 26.68
C ARG A 58 -14.78 2.90 25.33
N ALA A 59 -13.94 2.99 24.29
CA ALA A 59 -14.39 3.24 22.93
C ALA A 59 -14.23 1.96 22.12
N ASP A 60 -15.32 1.39 21.62
CA ASP A 60 -15.21 0.25 20.69
C ASP A 60 -14.68 0.78 19.35
N PRO A 61 -13.40 0.48 18.95
CA PRO A 61 -12.86 0.96 17.69
C PRO A 61 -13.56 0.34 16.47
N PHE A 62 -14.40 -0.67 16.70
CA PHE A 62 -15.22 -1.32 15.69
C PHE A 62 -16.62 -1.50 16.26
N PRO A 63 -17.58 -0.62 15.93
CA PRO A 63 -18.97 -0.94 16.16
C PRO A 63 -19.28 -2.21 15.37
N LEU A 64 -19.28 -3.35 16.07
CA LEU A 64 -19.46 -4.67 15.45
C LEU A 64 -20.89 -4.83 14.90
N ALA A 65 -21.84 -4.06 15.46
CA ALA A 65 -23.18 -3.90 14.95
C ALA A 65 -23.71 -2.56 15.41
N GLU A 66 -24.50 -1.90 14.58
CA GLU A 66 -25.24 -0.71 14.94
C GLU A 66 -26.10 -1.03 16.18
N GLY A 67 -25.92 -0.26 17.27
CA GLY A 67 -26.64 -0.44 18.51
C GLY A 67 -26.03 -1.33 19.59
N TYR A 68 -24.92 -2.03 19.32
CA TYR A 68 -24.27 -2.87 20.33
C TYR A 68 -23.55 -2.04 21.41
N ARG A 69 -22.64 -1.15 21.00
CA ARG A 69 -21.99 -0.15 21.85
C ARG A 69 -22.08 1.25 21.26
N THR A 70 -22.94 1.42 20.28
CA THR A 70 -23.11 2.65 19.54
C THR A 70 -24.58 3.07 19.57
N ILE A 71 -24.82 4.32 19.88
CA ILE A 71 -26.16 4.93 19.83
C ILE A 71 -26.08 6.06 18.81
N THR A 72 -26.97 6.02 17.83
CA THR A 72 -27.14 7.13 16.87
C THR A 72 -28.21 8.06 17.35
N ILE A 73 -27.91 9.35 17.48
CA ILE A 73 -28.85 10.41 17.80
C ILE A 73 -28.92 11.42 16.66
N GLU A 74 -30.10 12.01 16.49
CA GLU A 74 -30.34 13.13 15.60
C GLU A 74 -31.05 14.23 16.37
N PHE A 75 -30.52 15.46 16.28
CA PHE A 75 -31.13 16.61 16.96
C PHE A 75 -31.10 17.86 16.08
N GLU A 76 -32.07 18.76 16.30
CA GLU A 76 -32.17 20.02 15.58
C GLU A 76 -31.15 21.03 16.14
N THR A 77 -30.47 21.74 15.22
CA THR A 77 -29.57 22.81 15.61
C THR A 77 -30.32 24.07 16.03
N THR A 78 -29.78 24.72 17.04
CA THR A 78 -30.17 26.06 17.47
C THR A 78 -29.09 27.07 17.01
N ASN A 79 -29.21 28.33 17.43
CA ASN A 79 -28.15 29.34 17.17
C ASN A 79 -26.99 29.25 18.17
N ALA A 80 -26.77 28.08 18.78
CA ALA A 80 -25.71 27.87 19.73
C ALA A 80 -24.32 27.81 19.04
N THR A 81 -23.31 28.25 19.78
CA THR A 81 -21.89 28.21 19.32
C THR A 81 -21.18 26.90 19.66
N SER A 82 -21.72 26.14 20.63
CA SER A 82 -21.27 24.81 20.99
C SER A 82 -22.44 23.90 21.33
N TYR A 83 -22.23 22.58 21.11
CA TYR A 83 -23.15 21.55 21.53
C TYR A 83 -22.39 20.51 22.35
N ASP A 84 -22.81 20.32 23.58
CA ASP A 84 -22.24 19.36 24.50
C ASP A 84 -23.17 18.16 24.64
N VAL A 85 -22.68 16.99 24.30
CA VAL A 85 -23.42 15.73 24.39
C VAL A 85 -23.02 15.02 25.68
N PHE A 86 -23.98 14.82 26.56
CA PHE A 86 -23.81 14.06 27.80
C PHE A 86 -24.45 12.69 27.67
N VAL A 87 -23.78 11.69 28.22
CA VAL A 87 -24.31 10.32 28.36
C VAL A 87 -24.24 9.97 29.83
N ASP A 88 -25.41 9.60 30.40
CA ASP A 88 -25.55 9.24 31.82
C ASP A 88 -24.97 10.32 32.76
N GLY A 89 -25.11 11.59 32.37
CA GLY A 89 -24.63 12.74 33.14
C GLY A 89 -23.15 13.05 33.01
N ALA A 90 -22.39 12.30 32.21
CA ALA A 90 -20.99 12.57 31.90
C ALA A 90 -20.85 13.19 30.50
N LEU A 91 -19.98 14.20 30.36
CA LEU A 91 -19.68 14.79 29.05
C LEU A 91 -19.01 13.73 28.17
N HIS A 92 -19.65 13.45 27.02
CA HIS A 92 -19.22 12.43 26.08
C HIS A 92 -18.59 13.04 24.82
N THR A 93 -19.22 14.07 24.26
CA THR A 93 -18.75 14.72 23.04
C THR A 93 -19.06 16.22 23.10
N GLU A 94 -18.11 17.06 22.67
CA GLU A 94 -18.26 18.50 22.51
C GLU A 94 -18.15 18.87 21.02
N ILE A 95 -19.17 19.51 20.47
CA ILE A 95 -19.24 19.96 19.08
C ILE A 95 -19.18 21.48 19.04
N ARG A 96 -18.18 22.08 18.43
CA ARG A 96 -18.06 23.53 18.29
C ARG A 96 -18.41 24.01 16.91
N VAL A 97 -19.24 25.03 16.86
CA VAL A 97 -19.72 25.69 15.63
C VAL A 97 -18.80 26.86 15.29
N GLY A 98 -18.27 26.90 14.07
CA GLY A 98 -17.53 28.05 13.53
C GLY A 98 -16.16 27.75 12.93
N LEU A 99 -15.72 28.67 12.07
CA LEU A 99 -14.41 28.64 11.42
C LEU A 99 -13.30 28.86 12.47
N GLY A 100 -12.51 27.83 12.76
CA GLY A 100 -11.25 27.96 13.48
C GLY A 100 -11.20 27.45 14.91
N SER A 101 -12.24 26.88 15.48
CA SER A 101 -12.19 26.25 16.80
C SER A 101 -11.85 24.76 16.71
N ASN A 102 -10.85 24.33 17.47
CA ASN A 102 -10.51 22.91 17.65
C ASN A 102 -11.37 22.36 18.79
N GLY A 103 -12.37 21.55 18.50
CA GLY A 103 -13.05 20.72 19.50
C GLY A 103 -12.26 19.46 19.74
N LEU A 104 -12.09 19.05 20.99
CA LEU A 104 -11.54 17.76 21.34
C LEU A 104 -12.72 16.77 21.45
N LEU A 105 -12.75 15.75 20.60
CA LEU A 105 -13.66 14.63 20.79
C LEU A 105 -13.07 13.68 21.83
N LEU A 106 -13.88 13.34 22.82
CA LEU A 106 -13.57 12.27 23.75
C LEU A 106 -14.17 10.99 23.17
N GLY A 107 -13.33 10.11 22.64
CA GLY A 107 -13.73 8.83 22.06
C GLY A 107 -13.78 8.80 20.53
N TYR A 108 -14.43 7.78 19.97
CA TYR A 108 -14.55 7.54 18.53
C TYR A 108 -15.92 7.98 17.98
N ASP A 109 -16.51 8.99 18.58
CA ASP A 109 -17.79 9.51 18.12
C ASP A 109 -17.64 10.18 16.76
N SER A 110 -18.65 10.05 15.92
CA SER A 110 -18.75 10.73 14.64
C SER A 110 -20.03 11.54 14.59
N CYS A 111 -19.94 12.80 14.21
CA CYS A 111 -21.10 13.65 13.99
C CYS A 111 -21.07 14.23 12.58
N THR A 112 -22.22 14.27 11.90
CA THR A 112 -22.38 14.82 10.56
C THR A 112 -23.56 15.76 10.49
N ASP A 113 -23.49 16.77 9.65
CA ASP A 113 -24.61 17.64 9.32
C ASP A 113 -25.36 17.20 8.05
N GLY A 114 -25.05 16.01 7.54
CA GLY A 114 -25.63 15.45 6.31
C GLY A 114 -25.04 16.01 5.02
N VAL A 115 -24.13 16.97 5.08
CA VAL A 115 -23.46 17.58 3.92
C VAL A 115 -21.94 17.38 3.99
N ASN A 116 -21.38 17.37 5.21
CA ASN A 116 -19.97 17.21 5.46
C ASN A 116 -19.75 16.07 6.45
N GLU A 117 -19.27 14.94 6.00
CA GLU A 117 -18.79 13.87 6.86
C GLU A 117 -17.49 14.32 7.51
N LEU A 118 -17.51 14.50 8.83
CA LEU A 118 -16.34 14.91 9.59
C LEU A 118 -15.82 13.74 10.42
N LEU A 119 -15.05 12.92 9.77
CA LEU A 119 -14.31 11.86 10.42
C LEU A 119 -12.84 12.22 10.46
N GLN A 120 -12.33 12.59 11.64
CA GLN A 120 -10.94 12.23 11.96
C GLN A 120 -10.64 12.39 13.45
N LEU A 121 -9.97 11.37 13.99
CA LEU A 121 -9.37 11.28 15.31
C LEU A 121 -8.81 12.62 15.81
N GLY A 122 -9.38 13.12 16.90
CA GLY A 122 -8.81 14.19 17.70
C GLY A 122 -9.03 15.63 17.24
N GLN A 123 -9.62 15.89 16.08
CA GLN A 123 -9.96 17.24 15.65
C GLN A 123 -11.19 17.23 14.75
N GLN A 124 -12.34 17.59 15.26
CA GLN A 124 -13.51 17.87 14.41
C GLN A 124 -13.66 19.38 14.20
N ARG A 125 -13.79 19.77 12.94
CA ARG A 125 -14.25 21.08 12.53
C ARG A 125 -15.57 20.91 11.82
N ILE A 126 -16.64 21.38 12.39
CA ILE A 126 -17.92 21.43 11.71
C ILE A 126 -18.10 22.87 11.20
N ALA A 127 -18.04 23.02 9.88
CA ALA A 127 -18.41 24.28 9.24
C ALA A 127 -19.90 24.19 8.90
N PHE A 128 -20.75 24.70 9.77
CA PHE A 128 -22.18 24.77 9.49
C PHE A 128 -22.48 25.81 8.42
N ALA A 129 -22.86 25.34 7.26
CA ALA A 129 -23.60 26.15 6.31
C ALA A 129 -25.05 25.64 6.25
N SER A 130 -25.91 26.11 7.11
CA SER A 130 -27.38 26.05 6.97
C SER A 130 -28.10 24.70 7.15
N THR A 131 -27.53 23.66 7.71
CA THR A 131 -28.29 22.46 8.07
C THR A 131 -29.01 22.63 9.38
N LYS A 132 -30.26 22.11 9.46
CA LYS A 132 -31.09 22.21 10.65
C LYS A 132 -30.92 21.07 11.64
N THR A 133 -30.19 20.02 11.26
CA THR A 133 -30.05 18.79 12.04
C THR A 133 -28.59 18.32 12.07
N ILE A 134 -28.16 17.79 13.21
CA ILE A 134 -26.91 17.09 13.42
C ILE A 134 -27.23 15.64 13.76
N GLN A 135 -26.55 14.71 13.11
CA GLN A 135 -26.61 13.29 13.42
C GLN A 135 -25.28 12.86 14.03
N CYS A 136 -25.29 12.23 15.21
CA CYS A 136 -24.13 11.74 15.90
C CYS A 136 -24.23 10.25 16.20
N ALA A 137 -23.17 9.50 15.89
CA ALA A 137 -22.98 8.15 16.36
C ALA A 137 -22.06 8.18 17.60
N LEU A 138 -22.64 7.94 18.76
CA LEU A 138 -21.96 7.92 20.05
C LEU A 138 -21.48 6.50 20.34
N THR A 139 -20.20 6.31 20.60
CA THR A 139 -19.56 5.01 20.81
C THR A 139 -19.18 4.76 22.28
N GLY A 140 -18.76 3.57 22.61
CA GLY A 140 -18.28 3.25 23.96
C GLY A 140 -19.37 3.01 25.01
N MET A 141 -20.62 2.82 24.59
CA MET A 141 -21.74 2.56 25.47
C MET A 141 -21.63 1.19 26.17
N VAL A 142 -22.22 1.09 27.36
CA VAL A 142 -22.31 -0.21 28.03
C VAL A 142 -23.44 -1.01 27.36
N PRO A 143 -23.19 -2.26 26.92
CA PRO A 143 -24.22 -3.09 26.31
C PRO A 143 -25.39 -3.38 27.25
N GLU A 144 -26.58 -3.60 26.70
CA GLU A 144 -27.80 -4.01 27.39
C GLU A 144 -28.33 -3.03 28.46
N GLN A 145 -27.83 -1.80 28.46
CA GLN A 145 -28.27 -0.76 29.40
C GLN A 145 -29.05 0.36 28.69
N ASP A 146 -29.93 1.01 29.43
CA ASP A 146 -30.61 2.23 29.01
C ASP A 146 -29.68 3.40 29.32
N HIS A 147 -29.29 4.15 28.31
CA HIS A 147 -28.46 5.35 28.41
C HIS A 147 -29.29 6.61 28.24
N LEU A 148 -29.19 7.53 29.21
CA LEU A 148 -29.75 8.85 29.09
C LEU A 148 -28.80 9.75 28.33
N ILE A 149 -29.22 10.24 27.18
CA ILE A 149 -28.46 11.13 26.32
C ILE A 149 -29.10 12.51 26.34
N GLU A 150 -28.29 13.49 26.68
CA GLU A 150 -28.72 14.88 26.75
C GLU A 150 -27.79 15.74 25.92
N VAL A 151 -28.35 16.65 25.12
CA VAL A 151 -27.55 17.58 24.30
C VAL A 151 -27.88 19.00 24.76
N PHE A 152 -26.84 19.72 25.11
CA PHE A 152 -26.92 21.13 25.52
C PHE A 152 -26.31 22.00 24.43
N GLY A 153 -27.01 23.05 24.02
CA GLY A 153 -26.49 24.10 23.16
C GLY A 153 -26.22 25.36 23.99
N ASP A 154 -24.97 25.80 24.09
CA ASP A 154 -24.57 26.94 24.94
C ASP A 154 -25.18 26.85 26.36
N GLU A 155 -25.00 25.69 27.03
CA GLU A 155 -25.52 25.39 28.38
C GLU A 155 -27.06 25.24 28.51
N VAL A 156 -27.80 25.28 27.41
CA VAL A 156 -29.26 25.08 27.43
C VAL A 156 -29.58 23.69 26.88
N LEU A 157 -30.36 22.91 27.63
CA LEU A 157 -30.83 21.60 27.18
C LEU A 157 -31.71 21.75 25.93
N ILE A 158 -31.32 21.17 24.81
CA ILE A 158 -32.01 21.22 23.53
C ILE A 158 -32.59 19.88 23.11
N PHE A 159 -32.01 18.79 23.57
CA PHE A 159 -32.46 17.45 23.23
C PHE A 159 -32.19 16.49 24.40
N SER A 160 -33.10 15.57 24.66
CA SER A 160 -32.93 14.50 25.64
C SER A 160 -33.66 13.26 25.18
N THR A 161 -33.00 12.13 25.24
CA THR A 161 -33.58 10.83 24.91
C THR A 161 -32.95 9.73 25.76
N THR A 162 -33.67 8.62 25.94
CA THR A 162 -33.14 7.42 26.56
C THR A 162 -33.18 6.31 25.52
N GLN A 163 -32.02 5.76 25.23
CA GLN A 163 -31.89 4.65 24.26
C GLN A 163 -31.18 3.49 24.90
N ARG A 164 -31.60 2.27 24.52
CA ARG A 164 -31.03 1.03 25.00
C ARG A 164 -30.06 0.50 23.94
N THR A 165 -28.86 0.12 24.39
CA THR A 165 -27.89 -0.60 23.55
C THR A 165 -28.31 -2.06 23.36
N SER A 166 -27.96 -2.63 22.21
CA SER A 166 -28.29 -4.03 21.90
C SER A 166 -27.45 -5.04 22.70
N VAL A 167 -27.82 -6.32 22.60
CA VAL A 167 -27.15 -7.42 23.30
C VAL A 167 -25.77 -7.70 22.70
N ALA A 168 -24.78 -7.98 23.57
CA ALA A 168 -23.40 -8.23 23.16
C ALA A 168 -23.21 -9.42 22.19
N ASP A 169 -24.17 -10.34 22.16
CA ASP A 169 -24.07 -11.58 21.36
C ASP A 169 -24.68 -11.51 19.95
N GLU A 170 -25.25 -10.36 19.54
CA GLU A 170 -25.66 -10.18 18.15
C GLU A 170 -24.43 -10.00 17.25
N ARG A 171 -23.71 -11.10 17.03
CA ARG A 171 -22.72 -11.13 15.97
C ARG A 171 -23.45 -10.91 14.65
N PRO A 172 -22.91 -10.05 13.75
CA PRO A 172 -23.42 -9.98 12.40
C PRO A 172 -23.49 -11.39 11.83
N GLU A 173 -24.60 -11.77 11.25
CA GLU A 173 -24.72 -13.07 10.57
C GLU A 173 -23.52 -13.22 9.63
N ALA A 174 -22.88 -14.39 9.69
CA ALA A 174 -21.76 -14.67 8.80
C ALA A 174 -22.23 -14.41 7.38
N GLY A 175 -21.56 -13.48 6.69
CA GLY A 175 -21.95 -13.07 5.35
C GLY A 175 -22.11 -14.30 4.43
N ASP A 176 -23.06 -14.23 3.50
CA ASP A 176 -23.34 -15.33 2.58
C ASP A 176 -22.07 -15.71 1.80
N THR A 177 -21.52 -16.89 2.11
CA THR A 177 -20.33 -17.43 1.44
C THR A 177 -20.64 -18.07 0.10
N SER A 178 -21.93 -18.17 -0.28
CA SER A 178 -22.34 -18.83 -1.52
C SER A 178 -21.73 -18.20 -2.78
N PRO A 179 -21.61 -16.88 -2.94
CA PRO A 179 -20.94 -16.28 -4.10
C PRO A 179 -19.47 -16.71 -4.24
N VAL A 180 -18.77 -16.84 -3.11
CA VAL A 180 -17.38 -17.31 -3.08
C VAL A 180 -17.29 -18.75 -3.56
N LEU A 181 -18.15 -19.61 -3.04
CA LEU A 181 -18.20 -21.03 -3.43
C LEU A 181 -18.58 -21.21 -4.90
N PHE A 182 -19.53 -20.39 -5.41
CA PHE A 182 -19.88 -20.40 -6.85
C PHE A 182 -18.71 -19.93 -7.71
N ALA A 183 -17.99 -18.86 -7.34
CA ALA A 183 -16.83 -18.37 -8.08
C ALA A 183 -15.71 -19.42 -8.11
N LEU A 184 -15.39 -20.03 -6.95
CA LEU A 184 -14.41 -21.13 -6.86
C LEU A 184 -14.83 -22.32 -7.71
N GLY A 185 -16.10 -22.72 -7.64
CA GLY A 185 -16.67 -23.79 -8.49
C GLY A 185 -16.54 -23.49 -9.98
N ALA A 186 -16.84 -22.26 -10.40
CA ALA A 186 -16.71 -21.82 -11.79
C ALA A 186 -15.24 -21.86 -12.26
N ILE A 187 -14.28 -21.42 -11.42
CA ILE A 187 -12.85 -21.49 -11.73
C ILE A 187 -12.40 -22.95 -11.91
N VAL A 188 -12.79 -23.84 -10.99
CA VAL A 188 -12.46 -25.27 -11.07
C VAL A 188 -13.05 -25.91 -12.32
N LEU A 189 -14.32 -25.63 -12.64
CA LEU A 189 -14.98 -26.14 -13.85
C LEU A 189 -14.32 -25.61 -15.13
N SER A 190 -13.95 -24.33 -15.16
CA SER A 190 -13.25 -23.73 -16.28
C SER A 190 -11.87 -24.36 -16.50
N LEU A 191 -11.15 -24.66 -15.42
CA LEU A 191 -9.87 -25.35 -15.48
C LEU A 191 -10.03 -26.79 -15.99
N ILE A 192 -11.03 -27.53 -15.50
CA ILE A 192 -11.35 -28.88 -15.99
C ILE A 192 -11.69 -28.85 -17.49
N ALA A 193 -12.49 -27.87 -17.91
CA ALA A 193 -12.85 -27.70 -19.33
C ALA A 193 -11.61 -27.41 -20.18
N LEU A 194 -10.72 -26.53 -19.74
CA LEU A 194 -9.48 -26.15 -20.41
C LEU A 194 -8.51 -27.33 -20.52
N LEU A 195 -8.32 -28.10 -19.44
CA LEU A 195 -7.49 -29.32 -19.45
C LEU A 195 -8.07 -30.40 -20.33
N SER A 196 -9.40 -30.54 -20.32
CA SER A 196 -10.11 -31.49 -21.20
C SER A 196 -9.99 -31.12 -22.67
N PHE A 197 -10.12 -29.84 -23.01
CA PHE A 197 -9.91 -29.29 -24.33
C PHE A 197 -8.46 -29.50 -24.81
N ALA A 198 -7.47 -29.17 -23.96
CA ALA A 198 -6.07 -29.38 -24.25
C ALA A 198 -5.76 -30.86 -24.53
N LYS A 199 -6.29 -31.78 -23.71
CA LYS A 199 -6.18 -33.24 -23.92
C LYS A 199 -6.82 -33.68 -25.21
N TRP A 200 -8.02 -33.18 -25.58
CA TRP A 200 -8.70 -33.48 -26.82
C TRP A 200 -7.91 -32.96 -28.02
N ASN A 201 -7.37 -31.75 -27.97
CA ASN A 201 -6.54 -31.17 -29.01
C ASN A 201 -5.25 -31.98 -29.24
N ASP A 202 -4.56 -32.38 -28.14
CA ASP A 202 -3.37 -33.20 -28.21
C ASP A 202 -3.62 -34.58 -28.81
N THR A 203 -4.79 -35.19 -28.51
CA THR A 203 -5.18 -36.47 -29.14
C THR A 203 -5.43 -36.32 -30.62
N LYS A 204 -6.03 -35.19 -31.08
CA LYS A 204 -6.20 -34.88 -32.51
C LYS A 204 -4.84 -34.70 -33.22
N LEU A 205 -3.84 -34.11 -32.54
CA LEU A 205 -2.52 -33.89 -33.10
C LEU A 205 -1.58 -35.11 -32.96
N GLY A 206 -2.09 -36.28 -32.51
CA GLY A 206 -1.32 -37.52 -32.38
C GLY A 206 -0.30 -37.49 -31.19
N ARG A 207 -0.38 -36.53 -30.28
CA ARG A 207 0.52 -36.38 -29.13
C ARG A 207 0.08 -37.27 -27.97
N THR A 208 0.26 -38.59 -28.06
CA THR A 208 -0.26 -39.55 -27.09
C THR A 208 0.42 -39.52 -25.71
N LYS A 209 1.64 -38.96 -25.60
CA LYS A 209 2.39 -38.87 -24.32
C LYS A 209 1.95 -37.73 -23.43
N SER A 210 1.10 -36.81 -23.89
CA SER A 210 0.72 -35.60 -23.15
C SER A 210 -0.21 -35.85 -21.96
N LYS A 211 -0.92 -37.00 -21.90
CA LYS A 211 -1.89 -37.29 -20.82
C LYS A 211 -1.30 -37.25 -19.44
N LEU A 212 -0.06 -37.73 -19.28
CA LEU A 212 0.65 -37.75 -17.99
C LEU A 212 1.10 -36.34 -17.58
N ALA A 213 1.55 -35.54 -18.54
CA ALA A 213 1.98 -34.15 -18.29
C ALA A 213 0.86 -33.28 -17.73
N HIS A 214 -0.36 -33.37 -18.28
CA HIS A 214 -1.52 -32.62 -17.79
C HIS A 214 -1.90 -33.00 -16.36
N PHE A 215 -1.79 -34.28 -16.00
CA PHE A 215 -2.05 -34.76 -14.65
C PHE A 215 -1.05 -34.21 -13.63
N TYR A 216 0.24 -34.14 -13.96
CA TYR A 216 1.27 -33.58 -13.10
C TYR A 216 1.16 -32.05 -12.94
N VAL A 217 0.72 -31.33 -13.97
CA VAL A 217 0.59 -29.87 -13.94
C VAL A 217 -0.73 -29.42 -13.32
N ALA A 218 -1.79 -30.25 -13.37
CA ALA A 218 -3.13 -29.91 -12.92
C ALA A 218 -3.21 -29.41 -11.45
N PRO A 219 -2.56 -30.03 -10.45
CA PRO A 219 -2.61 -29.53 -9.07
C PRO A 219 -2.00 -28.13 -8.92
N ALA A 220 -0.88 -27.87 -9.61
CA ALA A 220 -0.24 -26.55 -9.57
C ALA A 220 -1.11 -25.48 -10.25
N LEU A 221 -1.72 -25.82 -11.40
CA LEU A 221 -2.66 -24.91 -12.08
C LEU A 221 -3.92 -24.65 -11.26
N LEU A 222 -4.43 -25.66 -10.55
CA LEU A 222 -5.58 -25.51 -9.65
C LEU A 222 -5.25 -24.58 -8.49
N ALA A 223 -4.10 -24.81 -7.83
CA ALA A 223 -3.63 -23.94 -6.75
C ALA A 223 -3.46 -22.49 -7.24
N LEU A 224 -2.83 -22.30 -8.39
CA LEU A 224 -2.67 -20.98 -9.02
C LEU A 224 -4.03 -20.34 -9.36
N ALA A 225 -4.96 -21.12 -9.91
CA ALA A 225 -6.29 -20.63 -10.24
C ALA A 225 -7.03 -20.14 -8.98
N ILE A 226 -7.03 -20.90 -7.90
CA ILE A 226 -7.70 -20.52 -6.67
C ILE A 226 -7.00 -19.36 -5.97
N LEU A 227 -5.69 -19.45 -5.77
CA LEU A 227 -4.96 -18.48 -4.94
C LEU A 227 -4.65 -17.15 -5.65
N THR A 228 -4.62 -17.14 -6.99
CA THR A 228 -4.29 -15.94 -7.76
C THR A 228 -5.50 -15.38 -8.49
N PHE A 229 -6.21 -16.20 -9.27
CA PHE A 229 -7.29 -15.69 -10.11
C PHE A 229 -8.54 -15.29 -9.31
N TYR A 230 -8.89 -16.04 -8.25
CA TYR A 230 -10.05 -15.67 -7.44
C TYR A 230 -9.90 -14.28 -6.80
N PRO A 231 -8.81 -13.95 -6.05
CA PRO A 231 -8.64 -12.60 -5.49
C PRO A 231 -8.61 -11.51 -6.57
N VAL A 232 -7.97 -11.78 -7.72
CA VAL A 232 -7.92 -10.81 -8.83
C VAL A 232 -9.32 -10.55 -9.39
N LEU A 233 -10.11 -11.59 -9.65
CA LEU A 233 -11.48 -11.44 -10.15
C LEU A 233 -12.40 -10.77 -9.13
N TYR A 234 -12.22 -11.09 -7.85
CA TYR A 234 -12.94 -10.42 -6.77
C TYR A 234 -12.58 -8.93 -6.68
N GLY A 235 -11.29 -8.59 -6.78
CA GLY A 235 -10.85 -7.19 -6.87
C GLY A 235 -11.45 -6.47 -8.09
N PHE A 236 -11.52 -7.13 -9.25
CA PHE A 236 -12.22 -6.59 -10.41
C PHE A 236 -13.71 -6.33 -10.13
N TRP A 237 -14.37 -7.23 -9.41
CA TRP A 237 -15.76 -7.04 -9.01
C TRP A 237 -15.93 -5.85 -8.06
N LEU A 238 -15.08 -5.72 -7.05
CA LEU A 238 -15.12 -4.61 -6.10
C LEU A 238 -15.01 -3.25 -6.80
N ALA A 239 -14.28 -3.15 -7.91
CA ALA A 239 -14.14 -1.90 -8.66
C ALA A 239 -15.46 -1.32 -9.20
N PHE A 240 -16.51 -2.14 -9.25
CA PHE A 240 -17.86 -1.75 -9.70
C PHE A 240 -18.87 -1.65 -8.56
N THR A 241 -18.41 -1.64 -7.31
CA THR A 241 -19.26 -1.63 -6.11
C THR A 241 -18.88 -0.47 -5.20
N ASP A 242 -19.80 -0.11 -4.30
CA ASP A 242 -19.61 0.88 -3.23
C ASP A 242 -18.86 0.31 -2.01
N ALA A 243 -18.06 -0.74 -2.21
CA ALA A 243 -17.35 -1.43 -1.15
C ALA A 243 -16.45 -0.48 -0.35
N ASN A 244 -16.70 -0.41 0.94
CA ASN A 244 -15.92 0.36 1.89
C ASN A 244 -15.74 -0.42 3.20
N GLN A 245 -15.03 0.15 4.15
CA GLN A 245 -14.71 -0.52 5.41
C GLN A 245 -15.96 -0.91 6.21
N THR A 246 -17.05 -0.17 6.10
CA THR A 246 -18.29 -0.38 6.86
C THR A 246 -19.27 -1.31 6.15
N GLN A 247 -19.17 -1.47 4.82
CA GLN A 247 -20.11 -2.22 3.98
C GLN A 247 -19.45 -3.41 3.27
N LEU A 248 -18.34 -3.91 3.81
CA LEU A 248 -17.67 -5.07 3.22
C LEU A 248 -18.52 -6.33 3.48
N GLY A 249 -19.11 -6.87 2.43
CA GLY A 249 -20.04 -8.02 2.48
C GLY A 249 -21.47 -7.69 2.09
N ASP A 250 -21.86 -6.42 2.15
CA ASP A 250 -23.20 -5.93 1.74
C ASP A 250 -23.12 -4.82 0.67
N GLN A 251 -22.04 -4.87 -0.12
CA GLN A 251 -21.77 -3.88 -1.15
C GLN A 251 -22.77 -3.95 -2.32
N SER A 252 -23.22 -2.79 -2.78
CA SER A 252 -24.12 -2.62 -3.91
C SER A 252 -23.32 -2.40 -5.21
N PHE A 253 -23.91 -2.81 -6.34
CA PHE A 253 -23.32 -2.54 -7.65
C PHE A 253 -23.63 -1.09 -8.08
N ILE A 254 -22.59 -0.29 -8.29
CA ILE A 254 -22.70 1.14 -8.68
C ILE A 254 -22.17 1.43 -10.11
N GLY A 255 -21.84 0.39 -10.87
CA GLY A 255 -21.39 0.56 -12.26
C GLY A 255 -20.00 1.17 -12.39
N LEU A 256 -19.87 2.32 -13.05
CA LEU A 256 -18.57 2.97 -13.33
C LEU A 256 -18.25 4.17 -12.42
N ASP A 257 -19.02 4.41 -11.38
CA ASP A 257 -18.89 5.61 -10.54
C ASP A 257 -17.50 5.71 -9.91
N ASN A 258 -16.95 4.62 -9.38
CA ASN A 258 -15.57 4.59 -8.88
C ASN A 258 -14.53 5.01 -9.94
N PHE A 259 -14.73 4.62 -11.21
CA PHE A 259 -13.81 5.02 -12.28
C PHE A 259 -13.93 6.50 -12.60
N VAL A 260 -15.14 7.06 -12.56
CA VAL A 260 -15.36 8.51 -12.72
C VAL A 260 -14.69 9.26 -11.59
N GLU A 261 -14.82 8.79 -10.36
CA GLU A 261 -14.16 9.34 -9.18
C GLU A 261 -12.64 9.33 -9.35
N VAL A 262 -12.04 8.19 -9.72
CA VAL A 262 -10.59 8.07 -9.96
C VAL A 262 -10.09 9.07 -11.01
N PHE A 263 -10.76 9.20 -12.15
CA PHE A 263 -10.34 10.14 -13.19
C PHE A 263 -10.60 11.60 -12.83
N SER A 264 -11.53 11.85 -11.91
CA SER A 264 -11.84 13.20 -11.41
C SER A 264 -11.02 13.58 -10.18
N ALA A 265 -10.30 12.60 -9.58
CA ALA A 265 -9.52 12.81 -8.37
C ALA A 265 -8.43 13.87 -8.59
N GLU A 266 -8.38 14.85 -7.69
CA GLU A 266 -7.30 15.83 -7.67
C GLU A 266 -5.96 15.10 -7.43
N GLY A 267 -5.00 15.33 -8.32
CA GLY A 267 -3.70 14.66 -8.26
C GLY A 267 -3.58 13.38 -9.10
N PHE A 268 -4.66 12.87 -9.74
CA PHE A 268 -4.59 11.72 -10.65
C PHE A 268 -3.47 11.86 -11.70
N LEU A 269 -3.45 12.99 -12.40
CA LEU A 269 -2.45 13.22 -13.44
C LEU A 269 -1.04 13.31 -12.85
N ARG A 270 -0.87 13.93 -11.69
CA ARG A 270 0.42 14.09 -11.03
C ARG A 270 1.01 12.75 -10.60
N VAL A 271 0.23 11.92 -9.87
CA VAL A 271 0.69 10.61 -9.42
C VAL A 271 0.99 9.67 -10.59
N THR A 272 0.17 9.74 -11.63
CA THR A 272 0.38 8.97 -12.86
C THR A 272 1.66 9.39 -13.59
N LEU A 273 1.88 10.68 -13.78
CA LEU A 273 3.09 11.21 -14.43
C LEU A 273 4.34 10.90 -13.60
N PHE A 274 4.28 11.09 -12.29
CA PHE A 274 5.41 10.74 -11.42
C PHE A 274 5.72 9.24 -11.48
N THR A 275 4.70 8.36 -11.46
CA THR A 275 4.88 6.90 -11.63
C THR A 275 5.59 6.56 -12.95
N LEU A 276 5.22 7.24 -14.04
CA LEU A 276 5.87 7.03 -15.33
C LEU A 276 7.32 7.53 -15.32
N VAL A 277 7.58 8.73 -14.80
CA VAL A 277 8.93 9.30 -14.66
C VAL A 277 9.79 8.41 -13.77
N TRP A 278 9.28 8.04 -12.60
CA TRP A 278 9.89 7.08 -11.67
C TRP A 278 10.30 5.80 -12.39
N THR A 279 9.38 5.18 -13.11
CA THR A 279 9.61 3.90 -13.77
C THR A 279 10.64 4.02 -14.90
N VAL A 280 10.46 5.00 -15.78
CA VAL A 280 11.35 5.17 -16.95
C VAL A 280 12.77 5.53 -16.53
N VAL A 281 12.93 6.45 -15.57
CA VAL A 281 14.25 6.88 -15.08
C VAL A 281 14.97 5.72 -14.41
N ASN A 282 14.29 5.03 -13.49
CA ASN A 282 14.89 3.89 -12.79
C ASN A 282 15.28 2.76 -13.73
N VAL A 283 14.37 2.30 -14.60
CA VAL A 283 14.65 1.19 -15.54
C VAL A 283 15.77 1.55 -16.49
N SER A 284 15.77 2.77 -17.00
CA SER A 284 16.84 3.24 -17.89
C SER A 284 18.21 3.26 -17.18
N ALA A 285 18.24 3.72 -15.93
CA ALA A 285 19.44 3.74 -15.12
C ALA A 285 19.90 2.31 -14.75
N HIS A 286 18.97 1.44 -14.34
CA HIS A 286 19.27 0.04 -14.03
C HIS A 286 19.93 -0.68 -15.22
N ILE A 287 19.36 -0.52 -16.41
CA ILE A 287 19.89 -1.12 -17.64
C ILE A 287 21.21 -0.45 -18.03
N GLY A 288 21.26 0.87 -18.04
CA GLY A 288 22.46 1.61 -18.49
C GLY A 288 23.66 1.36 -17.59
N ILE A 289 23.50 1.52 -16.27
CA ILE A 289 24.56 1.28 -15.29
C ILE A 289 24.89 -0.22 -15.22
N GLY A 290 23.86 -1.08 -15.21
CA GLY A 290 24.04 -2.54 -15.20
C GLY A 290 24.82 -3.03 -16.42
N LEU A 291 24.50 -2.55 -17.62
CA LEU A 291 25.21 -2.86 -18.87
C LEU A 291 26.65 -2.36 -18.84
N PHE A 292 26.86 -1.14 -18.36
CA PHE A 292 28.20 -0.56 -18.21
C PHE A 292 29.07 -1.41 -17.29
N LEU A 293 28.59 -1.73 -16.09
CA LEU A 293 29.29 -2.54 -15.10
C LEU A 293 29.51 -3.98 -15.59
N ALA A 294 28.51 -4.61 -16.21
CA ALA A 294 28.62 -5.94 -16.77
C ALA A 294 29.69 -6.01 -17.86
N ASN A 295 29.67 -5.03 -18.78
CA ASN A 295 30.68 -4.96 -19.86
C ASN A 295 32.09 -4.69 -19.32
N MET A 296 32.22 -3.82 -18.31
CA MET A 296 33.54 -3.63 -17.65
C MET A 296 34.02 -4.93 -17.02
N LEU A 297 33.23 -5.60 -16.23
CA LEU A 297 33.59 -6.84 -15.53
C LEU A 297 33.76 -8.05 -16.47
N HIS A 298 33.28 -7.94 -17.71
CA HIS A 298 33.48 -8.96 -18.73
C HIS A 298 34.93 -8.95 -19.29
N ARG A 299 35.63 -7.81 -19.28
CA ARG A 299 36.99 -7.67 -19.82
C ARG A 299 38.00 -8.58 -19.10
N SER A 300 38.87 -9.23 -19.87
CA SER A 300 39.84 -10.20 -19.33
C SER A 300 40.90 -9.59 -18.40
N ARG A 301 41.25 -8.31 -18.58
CA ARG A 301 42.35 -7.61 -17.91
C ARG A 301 42.08 -7.16 -16.48
N ILE A 302 40.85 -7.30 -15.94
CA ILE A 302 40.54 -6.87 -14.58
C ILE A 302 40.96 -7.98 -13.59
N HIS A 303 41.85 -7.64 -12.65
CA HIS A 303 42.24 -8.51 -11.54
C HIS A 303 41.17 -8.40 -10.44
N GLY A 304 40.88 -9.48 -9.73
CA GLY A 304 39.95 -9.45 -8.60
C GLY A 304 38.47 -9.32 -8.96
N LYS A 305 38.05 -9.68 -10.18
CA LYS A 305 36.65 -9.60 -10.66
C LYS A 305 35.63 -10.19 -9.71
N VAL A 306 36.00 -11.28 -9.01
CA VAL A 306 35.09 -11.94 -8.05
C VAL A 306 34.79 -11.01 -6.90
N ALA A 307 35.79 -10.33 -6.35
CA ALA A 307 35.60 -9.37 -5.25
C ALA A 307 34.70 -8.20 -5.68
N TYR A 308 34.97 -7.62 -6.87
CA TYR A 308 34.11 -6.54 -7.38
C TYR A 308 32.67 -6.99 -7.60
N ARG A 309 32.44 -8.18 -8.18
CA ARG A 309 31.08 -8.73 -8.33
C ARG A 309 30.39 -8.93 -6.99
N THR A 310 31.10 -9.48 -6.01
CA THR A 310 30.56 -9.70 -4.67
C THR A 310 30.21 -8.38 -4.00
N LEU A 311 31.05 -7.36 -4.05
CA LEU A 311 30.79 -6.04 -3.47
C LEU A 311 29.60 -5.34 -4.16
N LEU A 312 29.53 -5.40 -5.48
CA LEU A 312 28.44 -4.81 -6.24
C LEU A 312 27.09 -5.54 -6.03
N LEU A 313 27.12 -6.79 -5.53
CA LEU A 313 25.91 -7.53 -5.20
C LEU A 313 25.38 -7.25 -3.77
N LEU A 314 26.17 -6.59 -2.92
CA LEU A 314 25.77 -6.30 -1.53
C LEU A 314 24.41 -5.62 -1.42
N PRO A 315 24.08 -4.59 -2.24
CA PRO A 315 22.77 -3.95 -2.17
C PRO A 315 21.59 -4.90 -2.37
N TRP A 316 21.80 -5.92 -3.18
CA TRP A 316 20.76 -6.91 -3.49
C TRP A 316 20.74 -8.08 -2.49
N ALA A 317 21.87 -8.36 -1.84
CA ALA A 317 21.99 -9.43 -0.84
C ALA A 317 21.35 -9.07 0.50
N VAL A 318 21.22 -7.78 0.82
CA VAL A 318 20.54 -7.28 2.01
C VAL A 318 19.06 -7.15 1.70
N PRO A 319 18.14 -7.56 2.59
CA PRO A 319 16.72 -7.33 2.41
C PRO A 319 16.43 -5.84 2.14
N SER A 320 15.65 -5.55 1.09
CA SER A 320 15.45 -4.18 0.61
C SER A 320 14.89 -3.24 1.66
N TYR A 321 14.00 -3.73 2.54
CA TYR A 321 13.42 -2.92 3.62
C TYR A 321 14.48 -2.42 4.61
N ILE A 322 15.48 -3.24 4.95
CA ILE A 322 16.60 -2.81 5.82
C ILE A 322 17.41 -1.72 5.11
N SER A 323 17.77 -1.96 3.85
CA SER A 323 18.53 -1.00 3.07
C SER A 323 17.83 0.35 2.94
N VAL A 324 16.52 0.35 2.68
CA VAL A 324 15.71 1.57 2.55
C VAL A 324 15.67 2.35 3.86
N LEU A 325 15.47 1.67 5.00
CA LEU A 325 15.45 2.33 6.32
C LEU A 325 16.82 2.92 6.69
N VAL A 326 17.92 2.25 6.34
CA VAL A 326 19.27 2.81 6.51
C VAL A 326 19.45 4.07 5.67
N TRP A 327 19.06 4.03 4.38
CA TRP A 327 19.10 5.21 3.52
C TRP A 327 18.22 6.35 4.05
N ARG A 328 17.01 6.04 4.54
CA ARG A 328 16.14 7.03 5.19
C ARG A 328 16.86 7.72 6.35
N GLY A 329 17.49 6.95 7.25
CA GLY A 329 18.26 7.52 8.38
C GLY A 329 19.45 8.36 7.91
N MET A 330 20.13 7.97 6.83
CA MET A 330 21.27 8.75 6.30
C MET A 330 20.84 10.11 5.74
N PHE A 331 19.62 10.26 5.23
CA PHE A 331 19.10 11.51 4.66
C PHE A 331 18.27 12.36 5.64
N GLN A 332 18.19 11.97 6.93
CA GLN A 332 17.58 12.83 7.97
C GLN A 332 18.40 14.12 8.17
N PRO A 333 17.81 15.19 8.74
CA PRO A 333 18.53 16.43 9.05
C PRO A 333 19.80 16.23 9.88
N ASP A 334 19.77 15.29 10.83
CA ASP A 334 20.90 14.88 11.68
C ASP A 334 21.63 13.62 11.17
N GLY A 335 21.36 13.24 9.89
CA GLY A 335 21.90 12.04 9.30
C GLY A 335 23.28 12.21 8.66
N PHE A 336 23.92 11.09 8.37
CA PHE A 336 25.29 11.02 7.84
C PHE A 336 25.55 11.89 6.61
N VAL A 337 24.54 12.06 5.71
CA VAL A 337 24.70 12.87 4.48
C VAL A 337 24.86 14.34 4.85
N ASN A 338 24.07 14.85 5.78
CA ASN A 338 24.18 16.22 6.26
C ASN A 338 25.49 16.46 7.01
N ASP A 339 25.92 15.52 7.86
CA ASP A 339 27.21 15.59 8.53
C ASP A 339 28.38 15.67 7.54
N LEU A 340 28.34 14.83 6.49
CA LEU A 340 29.37 14.81 5.46
C LEU A 340 29.43 16.10 4.63
N LEU A 341 28.25 16.70 4.36
CA LEU A 341 28.15 17.95 3.59
C LEU A 341 28.32 19.21 4.44
N GLY A 342 28.31 19.08 5.77
CA GLY A 342 28.30 20.22 6.69
C GLY A 342 27.03 21.06 6.58
N THR A 343 25.89 20.43 6.29
CA THR A 343 24.58 21.06 6.08
C THR A 343 23.55 20.52 7.07
N ASN A 344 22.40 21.17 7.13
CA ASN A 344 21.24 20.70 7.90
C ASN A 344 19.99 20.81 7.02
N ILE A 345 19.99 20.07 5.92
CA ILE A 345 18.91 20.09 4.92
C ILE A 345 17.94 18.96 5.21
N ASP A 346 16.67 19.28 5.31
CA ASP A 346 15.63 18.27 5.34
C ASP A 346 15.28 17.82 3.90
N PHE A 347 16.06 16.86 3.43
CA PHE A 347 15.93 16.33 2.06
C PHE A 347 14.60 15.64 1.79
N LEU A 348 13.98 15.04 2.81
CA LEU A 348 12.78 14.23 2.65
C LEU A 348 11.50 15.06 2.77
N SER A 349 11.56 16.25 3.35
CA SER A 349 10.46 17.21 3.40
C SER A 349 10.42 18.18 2.22
N ASP A 350 11.51 18.29 1.43
CA ASP A 350 11.48 19.00 0.17
C ASP A 350 10.93 18.10 -0.95
N PRO A 351 9.89 18.51 -1.68
CA PRO A 351 9.28 17.69 -2.73
C PRO A 351 10.27 17.17 -3.78
N THR A 352 11.14 18.05 -4.25
CA THR A 352 12.14 17.71 -5.29
C THR A 352 13.25 16.83 -4.72
N GLY A 353 13.73 17.16 -3.51
CA GLY A 353 14.72 16.38 -2.78
C GLY A 353 14.24 14.95 -2.55
N ALA A 354 13.04 14.80 -2.01
CA ALA A 354 12.43 13.50 -1.75
C ALA A 354 12.32 12.66 -3.02
N GLN A 355 11.83 13.24 -4.13
CA GLN A 355 11.72 12.55 -5.43
C GLN A 355 13.08 12.08 -5.96
N ILE A 356 14.11 12.91 -5.87
CA ILE A 356 15.46 12.56 -6.32
C ILE A 356 16.04 11.43 -5.46
N ILE A 357 15.87 11.51 -4.15
CA ILE A 357 16.43 10.53 -3.22
C ILE A 357 15.76 9.16 -3.38
N VAL A 358 14.44 9.09 -3.47
CA VAL A 358 13.77 7.80 -3.68
C VAL A 358 14.20 7.15 -5.01
N ILE A 359 14.37 7.94 -6.09
CA ILE A 359 14.89 7.46 -7.37
C ILE A 359 16.33 6.93 -7.21
N LEU A 360 17.21 7.68 -6.53
CA LEU A 360 18.60 7.30 -6.31
C LEU A 360 18.71 5.98 -5.53
N VAL A 361 17.95 5.86 -4.45
CA VAL A 361 17.93 4.64 -3.61
C VAL A 361 17.43 3.44 -4.42
N ASN A 362 16.39 3.62 -5.22
CA ASN A 362 15.88 2.53 -6.05
C ASN A 362 16.86 2.14 -7.18
N ILE A 363 17.57 3.10 -7.78
CA ILE A 363 18.66 2.80 -8.73
C ILE A 363 19.73 1.96 -8.05
N TRP A 364 20.14 2.35 -6.84
CA TRP A 364 21.16 1.62 -6.08
C TRP A 364 20.73 0.16 -5.79
N LEU A 365 19.46 -0.07 -5.48
CA LEU A 365 18.90 -1.40 -5.23
C LEU A 365 18.80 -2.26 -6.51
N GLY A 366 18.44 -1.67 -7.64
CA GLY A 366 18.12 -2.42 -8.87
C GLY A 366 19.32 -2.70 -9.76
N VAL A 367 20.37 -1.89 -9.71
CA VAL A 367 21.59 -2.04 -10.54
C VAL A 367 22.25 -3.42 -10.41
N PRO A 368 22.42 -4.01 -9.20
CA PRO A 368 23.07 -5.31 -9.06
C PRO A 368 22.36 -6.43 -9.83
N PHE A 369 21.05 -6.49 -9.77
CA PHE A 369 20.26 -7.47 -10.49
C PHE A 369 20.44 -7.36 -12.00
N MET A 370 20.34 -6.13 -12.54
CA MET A 370 20.54 -5.89 -13.97
C MET A 370 21.98 -6.21 -14.41
N MET A 371 22.98 -5.81 -13.63
CA MET A 371 24.38 -6.14 -13.91
C MET A 371 24.60 -7.66 -13.99
N MET A 372 24.05 -8.43 -13.06
CA MET A 372 24.21 -9.89 -13.06
C MET A 372 23.49 -10.55 -14.23
N SER A 373 22.26 -10.15 -14.50
CA SER A 373 21.46 -10.67 -15.61
C SER A 373 22.15 -10.41 -16.96
N ILE A 374 22.63 -9.18 -17.16
CA ILE A 374 23.37 -8.81 -18.37
C ILE A 374 24.73 -9.53 -18.44
N SER A 375 25.42 -9.70 -17.30
CA SER A 375 26.66 -10.46 -17.25
C SER A 375 26.47 -11.91 -17.66
N GLY A 376 25.35 -12.54 -17.29
CA GLY A 376 24.98 -13.88 -17.76
C GLY A 376 24.76 -13.91 -19.27
N ALA A 377 24.04 -12.93 -19.82
CA ALA A 377 23.80 -12.84 -21.26
C ALA A 377 25.09 -12.55 -22.05
N LEU A 378 26.02 -11.74 -21.52
CA LEU A 378 27.32 -11.51 -22.15
C LEU A 378 28.16 -12.79 -22.27
N GLN A 379 28.04 -13.71 -21.30
CA GLN A 379 28.78 -14.97 -21.32
C GLN A 379 28.27 -15.96 -22.38
N SER A 380 27.06 -15.78 -22.88
CA SER A 380 26.49 -16.63 -23.94
C SER A 380 26.98 -16.25 -25.35
N ILE A 381 27.64 -15.09 -25.52
CA ILE A 381 28.17 -14.67 -26.79
C ILE A 381 29.50 -15.41 -27.02
N PRO A 382 29.65 -16.19 -28.13
CA PRO A 382 30.86 -16.92 -28.43
C PRO A 382 32.10 -16.01 -28.57
N LYS A 383 33.21 -16.42 -28.00
CA LYS A 383 34.47 -15.64 -28.07
C LYS A 383 34.99 -15.50 -29.51
N ASP A 384 34.77 -16.51 -30.33
CA ASP A 384 35.18 -16.52 -31.74
C ASP A 384 34.58 -15.34 -32.52
N MET A 385 33.41 -14.89 -32.14
CA MET A 385 32.77 -13.67 -32.74
C MET A 385 33.59 -12.41 -32.45
N TYR A 386 34.15 -12.30 -31.25
CA TYR A 386 34.99 -11.15 -30.88
C TYR A 386 36.36 -11.23 -31.56
N GLU A 387 36.92 -12.44 -31.67
CA GLU A 387 38.21 -12.69 -32.35
C GLU A 387 38.10 -12.38 -33.85
N ALA A 388 37.00 -12.81 -34.50
CA ALA A 388 36.72 -12.46 -35.89
C ALA A 388 36.55 -10.95 -36.10
N ALA A 389 35.79 -10.29 -35.21
CA ALA A 389 35.60 -8.85 -35.27
C ALA A 389 36.91 -8.07 -35.09
N GLU A 390 37.84 -8.59 -34.24
CA GLU A 390 39.17 -7.99 -34.06
C GLU A 390 40.04 -8.12 -35.32
N LEU A 391 39.95 -9.23 -36.05
CA LEU A 391 40.61 -9.40 -37.33
C LEU A 391 40.07 -8.43 -38.39
N ASP A 392 38.79 -8.09 -38.34
CA ASP A 392 38.14 -7.09 -39.20
C ASP A 392 38.40 -5.63 -38.73
N GLY A 393 39.19 -5.44 -37.65
CA GLY A 393 39.47 -4.13 -37.07
C GLY A 393 38.33 -3.52 -36.26
N VAL A 394 37.27 -4.27 -35.93
CA VAL A 394 36.12 -3.85 -35.13
C VAL A 394 36.42 -4.06 -33.66
N VAL A 395 36.98 -3.05 -32.99
CA VAL A 395 37.40 -3.09 -31.59
C VAL A 395 36.72 -2.03 -30.73
N GLY A 396 36.75 -2.18 -29.41
CA GLY A 396 36.34 -1.18 -28.45
C GLY A 396 34.85 -0.81 -28.58
N TRP A 397 34.53 0.49 -28.76
CA TRP A 397 33.17 0.98 -28.89
C TRP A 397 32.44 0.44 -30.13
N ALA A 398 33.19 0.27 -31.24
CA ALA A 398 32.63 -0.32 -32.46
C ALA A 398 32.17 -1.77 -32.23
N ALA A 399 32.99 -2.60 -31.57
CA ALA A 399 32.60 -3.95 -31.18
C ALA A 399 31.41 -3.96 -30.21
N PHE A 400 31.39 -3.06 -29.25
CA PHE A 400 30.24 -2.94 -28.35
C PHE A 400 28.94 -2.63 -29.11
N ARG A 401 28.94 -1.63 -30.01
CA ARG A 401 27.77 -1.16 -30.73
C ARG A 401 27.28 -2.17 -31.77
N HIS A 402 28.20 -2.79 -32.53
CA HIS A 402 27.83 -3.60 -33.70
C HIS A 402 27.83 -5.12 -33.45
N LEU A 403 28.47 -5.56 -32.35
CA LEU A 403 28.52 -6.99 -31.99
C LEU A 403 27.81 -7.22 -30.64
N THR A 404 28.28 -6.58 -29.56
CA THR A 404 27.81 -6.90 -28.20
C THR A 404 26.34 -6.50 -28.04
N LEU A 405 25.98 -5.27 -28.30
CA LEU A 405 24.63 -4.76 -28.07
C LEU A 405 23.55 -5.45 -28.93
N PRO A 406 23.76 -5.75 -30.22
CA PRO A 406 22.80 -6.52 -31.01
C PRO A 406 22.57 -7.94 -30.48
N ASN A 407 23.65 -8.63 -30.04
CA ASN A 407 23.55 -9.97 -29.47
C ASN A 407 22.86 -9.98 -28.10
N LEU A 408 22.98 -8.92 -27.30
CA LEU A 408 22.28 -8.76 -26.04
C LEU A 408 20.80 -8.42 -26.19
N ARG A 409 20.35 -8.01 -27.37
CA ARG A 409 18.98 -7.54 -27.57
C ARG A 409 17.94 -8.57 -27.12
N SER A 410 18.16 -9.84 -27.39
CA SER A 410 17.28 -10.94 -27.00
C SER A 410 17.12 -11.08 -25.48
N ALA A 411 18.14 -10.73 -24.71
CA ALA A 411 18.12 -10.74 -23.26
C ALA A 411 17.61 -9.39 -22.69
N LEU A 412 18.01 -8.27 -23.29
CA LEU A 412 17.63 -6.93 -22.82
C LEU A 412 16.14 -6.65 -22.97
N ILE A 413 15.49 -7.16 -24.02
CA ILE A 413 14.06 -6.96 -24.24
C ILE A 413 13.22 -7.52 -23.09
N PRO A 414 13.31 -8.80 -22.71
CA PRO A 414 12.57 -9.34 -21.56
C PRO A 414 12.97 -8.69 -20.25
N LEU A 415 14.25 -8.38 -20.03
CA LEU A 415 14.72 -7.71 -18.81
C LEU A 415 14.16 -6.29 -18.67
N THR A 416 14.03 -5.56 -19.79
CA THR A 416 13.41 -4.22 -19.77
C THR A 416 11.94 -4.31 -19.40
N LEU A 417 11.20 -5.25 -20.01
CA LEU A 417 9.78 -5.44 -19.72
C LEU A 417 9.56 -5.82 -18.24
N LEU A 418 10.31 -6.80 -17.76
CA LEU A 418 10.23 -7.25 -16.37
C LEU A 418 10.60 -6.13 -15.40
N GLY A 419 11.70 -5.42 -15.69
CA GLY A 419 12.15 -4.28 -14.91
C GLY A 419 11.10 -3.15 -14.85
N PHE A 420 10.43 -2.89 -15.98
CA PHE A 420 9.37 -1.88 -16.04
C PHE A 420 8.18 -2.26 -15.15
N ILE A 421 7.64 -3.48 -15.29
CA ILE A 421 6.51 -3.96 -14.50
C ILE A 421 6.85 -3.96 -13.01
N TRP A 422 8.06 -4.42 -12.65
CA TRP A 422 8.51 -4.46 -11.27
C TRP A 422 8.67 -3.07 -10.65
N THR A 423 9.35 -2.16 -11.37
CA THR A 423 9.60 -0.80 -10.88
C THR A 423 8.30 0.01 -10.80
N PHE A 424 7.39 -0.17 -11.74
CA PHE A 424 6.09 0.50 -11.74
C PHE A 424 5.27 0.18 -10.46
N ASN A 425 5.43 -1.03 -9.93
CA ASN A 425 4.76 -1.49 -8.71
C ASN A 425 5.69 -1.54 -7.49
N MET A 426 6.79 -0.77 -7.47
CA MET A 426 7.78 -0.80 -6.39
C MET A 426 7.27 -0.04 -5.16
N PHE A 427 6.45 -0.71 -4.34
CA PHE A 427 5.84 -0.17 -3.14
C PHE A 427 6.86 0.18 -2.05
N ASN A 428 7.74 -0.78 -1.72
CA ASN A 428 8.56 -0.73 -0.49
C ASN A 428 9.45 0.50 -0.39
N VAL A 429 10.06 0.94 -1.51
CA VAL A 429 11.01 2.06 -1.49
C VAL A 429 10.30 3.36 -1.14
N ILE A 430 9.17 3.63 -1.78
CA ILE A 430 8.38 4.84 -1.53
C ILE A 430 7.80 4.80 -0.11
N TYR A 431 7.10 3.73 0.24
CA TYR A 431 6.41 3.60 1.52
C TYR A 431 7.37 3.72 2.73
N LEU A 432 8.51 3.02 2.69
CA LEU A 432 9.46 3.04 3.81
C LEU A 432 10.34 4.29 3.84
N MET A 433 10.59 4.94 2.71
CA MET A 433 11.46 6.11 2.64
C MET A 433 10.73 7.40 3.03
N THR A 434 9.57 7.62 2.45
CA THR A 434 8.83 8.89 2.50
C THR A 434 7.35 8.74 2.86
N ASP A 435 6.85 7.51 2.89
CA ASP A 435 5.41 7.22 3.06
C ASP A 435 4.54 8.00 2.05
N GLY A 436 5.03 8.08 0.79
CA GLY A 436 4.40 8.88 -0.27
C GLY A 436 4.66 10.38 -0.19
N GLY A 437 5.08 10.90 0.95
CA GLY A 437 5.26 12.34 1.23
C GLY A 437 6.40 13.03 0.45
N PRO A 438 6.56 14.34 0.65
CA PRO A 438 5.79 15.21 1.53
C PRO A 438 4.36 15.45 1.02
N ASN A 439 3.41 15.52 1.96
CA ASN A 439 2.01 15.79 1.65
C ASN A 439 1.75 17.30 1.67
N LEU A 440 1.59 17.91 0.51
CA LEU A 440 1.36 19.35 0.37
C LEU A 440 -0.13 19.73 0.47
N TYR A 441 -1.03 18.79 0.13
CA TYR A 441 -2.47 19.02 0.07
C TYR A 441 -3.20 17.85 0.70
N PHE A 442 -4.22 18.16 1.51
CA PHE A 442 -5.07 17.16 2.13
C PHE A 442 -5.90 16.41 1.07
N GLY A 443 -6.05 15.10 1.24
CA GLY A 443 -6.85 14.25 0.33
C GLY A 443 -6.23 14.04 -1.05
N GLN A 444 -4.99 14.48 -1.27
CA GLN A 444 -4.28 14.26 -2.52
C GLN A 444 -3.08 13.34 -2.30
N PRO A 445 -2.64 12.62 -3.35
CA PRO A 445 -1.40 11.85 -3.30
C PRO A 445 -0.22 12.71 -2.86
N GLY A 446 0.67 12.18 -2.03
CA GLY A 446 1.93 12.84 -1.67
C GLY A 446 2.86 13.04 -2.86
N GLN A 447 3.94 13.79 -2.68
CA GLN A 447 4.80 14.20 -3.80
C GLN A 447 5.67 13.07 -4.35
N THR A 448 5.92 12.04 -3.56
CA THR A 448 6.64 10.83 -3.99
C THR A 448 5.72 9.62 -4.20
N ASP A 449 4.41 9.79 -4.03
CA ASP A 449 3.48 8.71 -4.30
C ASP A 449 3.56 8.25 -5.75
N ILE A 450 3.64 6.94 -5.90
CA ILE A 450 3.37 6.26 -7.15
C ILE A 450 1.98 5.61 -7.06
N LEU A 451 1.42 5.20 -8.18
CA LEU A 451 0.05 4.69 -8.21
C LEU A 451 -0.22 3.60 -7.18
N ILE A 452 0.70 2.66 -6.98
CA ILE A 452 0.50 1.53 -6.03
C ILE A 452 0.54 1.98 -4.56
N THR A 453 1.35 3.00 -4.19
CA THR A 453 1.39 3.51 -2.81
C THR A 453 0.13 4.30 -2.51
N TYR A 454 -0.33 5.11 -3.46
CA TYR A 454 -1.59 5.83 -3.31
C TYR A 454 -2.81 4.90 -3.21
N VAL A 455 -2.85 3.84 -4.04
CA VAL A 455 -3.91 2.80 -3.92
C VAL A 455 -3.92 2.14 -2.54
N TYR A 456 -2.74 1.94 -1.96
CA TYR A 456 -2.64 1.41 -0.61
C TYR A 456 -3.27 2.37 0.42
N ASP A 457 -3.03 3.67 0.30
CA ASP A 457 -3.61 4.67 1.19
C ASP A 457 -5.14 4.73 1.05
N VAL A 458 -5.65 4.77 -0.17
CA VAL A 458 -7.10 4.73 -0.45
C VAL A 458 -7.75 3.46 0.12
N ALA A 459 -7.09 2.31 -0.01
CA ALA A 459 -7.63 1.05 0.50
C ALA A 459 -7.59 0.93 2.02
N PHE A 460 -6.42 1.24 2.64
CA PHE A 460 -6.15 0.84 4.02
C PHE A 460 -6.15 1.99 5.01
N ARG A 461 -6.01 3.23 4.56
CA ARG A 461 -6.12 4.43 5.41
C ARG A 461 -7.50 5.06 5.29
N GLU A 462 -8.04 5.14 4.06
CA GLU A 462 -9.35 5.72 3.80
C GLU A 462 -10.48 4.69 3.87
N GLY A 463 -10.16 3.40 3.71
CA GLY A 463 -11.14 2.31 3.75
C GLY A 463 -12.04 2.23 2.50
N ALA A 464 -11.72 2.94 1.41
CA ALA A 464 -12.48 3.00 0.18
C ALA A 464 -12.10 1.86 -0.78
N TYR A 465 -12.53 0.63 -0.47
CA TYR A 465 -12.10 -0.56 -1.22
C TYR A 465 -12.55 -0.58 -2.67
N GLY A 466 -13.76 -0.09 -2.97
CA GLY A 466 -14.28 0.00 -4.34
C GLY A 466 -13.44 0.93 -5.21
N VAL A 467 -13.11 2.11 -4.70
CA VAL A 467 -12.26 3.12 -5.36
C VAL A 467 -10.84 2.59 -5.55
N ALA A 468 -10.25 2.00 -4.50
CA ALA A 468 -8.92 1.39 -4.57
C ALA A 468 -8.86 0.25 -5.60
N ALA A 469 -9.91 -0.55 -5.69
CA ALA A 469 -10.05 -1.59 -6.71
C ALA A 469 -10.13 -0.99 -8.12
N ALA A 470 -10.86 0.11 -8.33
CA ALA A 470 -10.91 0.81 -9.61
C ALA A 470 -9.53 1.36 -10.03
N TRP A 471 -8.78 1.97 -9.11
CA TRP A 471 -7.38 2.35 -9.32
C TRP A 471 -6.52 1.16 -9.75
N SER A 472 -6.66 0.02 -9.06
CA SER A 472 -5.91 -1.20 -9.37
C SER A 472 -6.22 -1.74 -10.78
N VAL A 473 -7.48 -1.66 -11.22
CA VAL A 473 -7.88 -2.01 -12.60
C VAL A 473 -7.23 -1.07 -13.61
N ILE A 474 -7.17 0.23 -13.33
CA ILE A 474 -6.51 1.21 -14.21
C ILE A 474 -5.01 0.92 -14.31
N ILE A 475 -4.34 0.67 -13.18
CA ILE A 475 -2.93 0.24 -13.15
C ILE A 475 -2.71 -1.01 -14.01
N PHE A 476 -3.56 -2.02 -13.85
CA PHE A 476 -3.50 -3.23 -14.65
C PHE A 476 -3.64 -2.94 -16.16
N LEU A 477 -4.62 -2.12 -16.55
CA LEU A 477 -4.83 -1.75 -17.95
C LEU A 477 -3.65 -0.96 -18.53
N MET A 478 -3.04 -0.05 -17.77
CA MET A 478 -1.85 0.68 -18.17
C MET A 478 -0.66 -0.25 -18.42
N LEU A 479 -0.39 -1.17 -17.49
CA LEU A 479 0.69 -2.14 -17.62
C LEU A 479 0.42 -3.15 -18.74
N PHE A 480 -0.81 -3.58 -18.91
CA PHE A 480 -1.21 -4.46 -20.00
C PHE A 480 -1.00 -3.79 -21.38
N ALA A 481 -1.48 -2.55 -21.53
CA ALA A 481 -1.33 -1.80 -22.78
C ALA A 481 0.16 -1.55 -23.10
N PHE A 482 0.97 -1.17 -22.09
CA PHE A 482 2.41 -1.02 -22.25
C PHE A 482 3.07 -2.34 -22.67
N SER A 483 2.81 -3.42 -21.94
CA SER A 483 3.42 -4.73 -22.18
C SER A 483 3.07 -5.27 -23.57
N TRP A 484 1.81 -5.16 -23.97
CA TRP A 484 1.35 -5.59 -25.29
C TRP A 484 2.03 -4.79 -26.42
N ARG A 485 2.04 -3.44 -26.29
CA ARG A 485 2.68 -2.59 -27.28
C ARG A 485 4.20 -2.85 -27.35
N TYR A 486 4.84 -3.01 -26.19
CA TYR A 486 6.28 -3.27 -26.11
C TYR A 486 6.63 -4.62 -26.76
N MET A 487 5.91 -5.71 -26.44
CA MET A 487 6.14 -7.02 -27.05
C MET A 487 5.91 -7.00 -28.56
N LYS A 488 4.88 -6.30 -29.03
CA LYS A 488 4.60 -6.16 -30.47
C LYS A 488 5.69 -5.38 -31.22
N GLN A 489 6.25 -4.32 -30.61
CA GLN A 489 7.28 -3.51 -31.24
C GLN A 489 8.67 -4.18 -31.25
N THR A 490 8.94 -5.01 -30.25
CA THR A 490 10.25 -5.67 -30.09
C THR A 490 10.32 -7.04 -30.73
N ASN A 491 9.21 -7.57 -31.26
CA ASN A 491 9.06 -8.95 -31.75
C ASN A 491 9.51 -9.97 -30.68
N ALA A 492 9.22 -9.68 -29.40
CA ALA A 492 9.71 -10.48 -28.28
C ALA A 492 9.22 -11.93 -28.33
N THR A 493 8.07 -12.19 -28.98
CA THR A 493 7.50 -13.52 -29.17
C THR A 493 8.18 -14.35 -30.26
N GLU A 494 8.86 -13.73 -31.23
CA GLU A 494 9.60 -14.41 -32.30
C GLU A 494 11.01 -14.80 -31.87
N ALA A 495 11.58 -14.09 -30.87
CA ALA A 495 12.94 -14.37 -30.38
C ALA A 495 13.04 -15.62 -29.49
N VAL A 496 11.92 -16.25 -29.12
CA VAL A 496 11.85 -17.44 -28.24
C VAL A 496 11.43 -18.70 -29.02
N ALA A 497 11.07 -18.58 -30.28
CA ALA A 497 10.77 -19.69 -31.20
C ALA A 497 12.01 -20.03 -32.02
#